data_040434fcf536f077b66d3934116b6eb3
#
_entry.id   040434fcf536f077b66d3934116b6eb3
#
_cell.length_a   1.000
_cell.length_b   1.000
_cell.length_c   1.000
_cell.angle_alpha   90.00
_cell.angle_beta   90.00
_cell.angle_gamma   90.00
#
_symmetry.space_group_name_H-M   'P 1'
#
loop_
_entity.id
_entity.type
_entity.pdbx_description
1 polymer ?
#
loop_
_entity_poly.entity_id
_entity_poly.type
_entity_poly.pdbx_seq_one_letter_code
_entity_poly.pdbx_strand_id
1 'polypeptide(L)'
;MFRSILVAWDGSPHARRALNEAIDIAQTQGSRLTLLTVATPIHVWPGPYVPPVPEDEPARTAERIAEEGEALVPDGIPVSSRTAAGSPGPELLKRVEAACHDLIVMGSRGRGAVRSVVLGSVSHYVLNHARVPVLIVRAGDETEEGRER
;
A
#
# COMPACT_ATOMS: atom_id res chain seq x y z
N MET A 1 -19.12 4.87 9.60
CA MET A 1 -19.14 3.68 8.72
C MET A 1 -18.39 4.00 7.43
N PHE A 2 -17.38 3.20 7.10
CA PHE A 2 -16.64 3.36 5.85
C PHE A 2 -17.26 2.52 4.74
N ARG A 3 -17.45 3.10 3.58
CA ARG A 3 -18.06 2.42 2.42
C ARG A 3 -17.05 2.06 1.33
N SER A 4 -16.00 2.84 1.21
CA SER A 4 -15.02 2.69 0.14
C SER A 4 -13.61 2.95 0.67
N ILE A 5 -12.85 1.88 0.81
CA ILE A 5 -11.53 1.90 1.45
C ILE A 5 -10.45 1.80 0.38
N LEU A 6 -9.50 2.73 0.41
CA LEU A 6 -8.27 2.64 -0.38
C LEU A 6 -7.16 2.02 0.46
N VAL A 7 -6.57 0.96 -0.04
CA VAL A 7 -5.42 0.28 0.58
C VAL A 7 -4.17 0.55 -0.25
N ALA A 8 -3.14 1.10 0.38
CA ALA A 8 -1.83 1.22 -0.24
C ALA A 8 -1.14 -0.15 -0.23
N TRP A 9 -0.91 -0.71 -1.42
CA TRP A 9 -0.40 -2.06 -1.58
C TRP A 9 0.91 -2.07 -2.38
N ASP A 10 1.97 -2.57 -1.79
CA ASP A 10 3.29 -2.74 -2.41
C ASP A 10 3.86 -4.16 -2.23
N GLY A 11 3.07 -5.08 -1.67
CA GLY A 11 3.49 -6.45 -1.38
C GLY A 11 4.39 -6.61 -0.16
N SER A 12 4.71 -5.53 0.55
CA SER A 12 5.52 -5.59 1.77
C SER A 12 4.77 -6.25 2.94
N PRO A 13 5.47 -6.73 3.98
CA PRO A 13 4.83 -7.25 5.20
C PRO A 13 3.95 -6.21 5.89
N HIS A 14 4.33 -4.95 5.90
CA HIS A 14 3.53 -3.85 6.44
C HIS A 14 2.24 -3.62 5.65
N ALA A 15 2.31 -3.64 4.32
CA ALA A 15 1.15 -3.55 3.46
C ALA A 15 0.21 -4.75 3.63
N ARG A 16 0.75 -5.94 3.83
CA ARG A 16 -0.05 -7.14 4.10
C ARG A 16 -0.84 -7.02 5.40
N ARG A 17 -0.24 -6.52 6.46
CA ARG A 17 -0.96 -6.24 7.71
C ARG A 17 -2.04 -5.17 7.52
N ALA A 18 -1.73 -4.11 6.79
CA ALA A 18 -2.71 -3.08 6.44
C ALA A 18 -3.90 -3.66 5.65
N LEU A 19 -3.62 -4.53 4.69
CA LEU A 19 -4.67 -5.22 3.94
C LEU A 19 -5.56 -6.09 4.84
N ASN A 20 -4.99 -6.82 5.79
CA ASN A 20 -5.76 -7.63 6.73
C ASN A 20 -6.70 -6.76 7.58
N GLU A 21 -6.24 -5.63 8.11
CA GLU A 21 -7.10 -4.69 8.83
C GLU A 21 -8.22 -4.12 7.94
N ALA A 22 -7.90 -3.80 6.70
CA ALA A 22 -8.90 -3.33 5.74
C ALA A 22 -9.96 -4.41 5.42
N ILE A 23 -9.55 -5.66 5.33
CA ILE A 23 -10.44 -6.81 5.14
C ILE A 23 -11.39 -6.95 6.34
N ASP A 24 -10.89 -6.87 7.57
CA ASP A 24 -11.70 -6.96 8.78
C ASP A 24 -12.74 -5.83 8.86
N ILE A 25 -12.34 -4.61 8.51
CA ILE A 25 -13.25 -3.47 8.43
C ILE A 25 -14.31 -3.72 7.33
N ALA A 26 -13.89 -4.18 6.16
CA ALA A 26 -14.79 -4.43 5.05
C ALA A 26 -15.82 -5.51 5.35
N GLN A 27 -15.40 -6.59 6.01
CA GLN A 27 -16.32 -7.65 6.46
C GLN A 27 -17.35 -7.14 7.47
N THR A 28 -16.91 -6.32 8.41
CA THR A 28 -17.77 -5.79 9.48
C THR A 28 -18.75 -4.73 8.97
N GLN A 29 -18.30 -3.88 8.04
CA GLN A 29 -19.06 -2.69 7.60
C GLN A 29 -19.70 -2.84 6.22
N GLY A 30 -19.39 -3.90 5.48
CA GLY A 30 -19.85 -4.07 4.11
C GLY A 30 -19.15 -3.12 3.12
N SER A 31 -17.90 -2.80 3.37
CA SER A 31 -17.13 -1.88 2.53
C SER A 31 -16.60 -2.57 1.28
N ARG A 32 -16.35 -1.77 0.24
CA ARG A 32 -15.56 -2.20 -0.92
C ARG A 32 -14.10 -1.79 -0.74
N LEU A 33 -13.19 -2.59 -1.27
CA LEU A 33 -11.76 -2.34 -1.24
C LEU A 33 -11.23 -1.95 -2.61
N THR A 34 -10.32 -1.00 -2.64
CA THR A 34 -9.47 -0.71 -3.80
C THR A 34 -8.02 -0.80 -3.35
N LEU A 35 -7.26 -1.68 -3.98
CA LEU A 35 -5.81 -1.78 -3.75
C LEU A 35 -5.10 -0.91 -4.78
N LEU A 36 -4.25 0.00 -4.35
CA LEU A 36 -3.44 0.81 -5.25
C LEU A 36 -1.97 0.46 -5.10
N THR A 37 -1.38 0.03 -6.20
CA THR A 37 0.06 -0.20 -6.34
C THR A 37 0.65 0.86 -7.25
N VAL A 38 1.63 1.58 -6.76
CA VAL A 38 2.29 2.65 -7.51
C VAL A 38 3.62 2.16 -8.05
N ALA A 39 3.75 2.16 -9.38
CA ALA A 39 5.02 1.92 -10.06
C ALA A 39 5.92 3.14 -9.88
N THR A 40 6.98 2.98 -9.12
CA THR A 40 7.99 4.02 -8.94
C THR A 40 9.02 3.91 -10.06
N PRO A 41 9.34 4.99 -10.77
CA PRO A 41 10.39 4.98 -11.78
C PRO A 41 11.71 4.50 -11.17
N ILE A 42 12.40 3.60 -11.88
CA ILE A 42 13.71 3.14 -11.46
C ILE A 42 14.69 4.29 -11.67
N HIS A 43 15.18 4.87 -10.60
CA HIS A 43 16.28 5.84 -10.65
C HIS A 43 17.56 5.04 -10.85
N VAL A 44 18.00 4.95 -12.09
CA VAL A 44 19.28 4.35 -12.42
C VAL A 44 20.38 5.35 -12.06
N TRP A 45 21.15 5.02 -11.03
CA TRP A 45 22.34 5.81 -10.70
C TRP A 45 23.36 5.68 -11.86
N PRO A 46 23.92 6.77 -12.37
CA PRO A 46 24.90 6.71 -13.44
C PRO A 46 26.16 5.97 -12.95
N GLY A 47 26.29 4.73 -13.31
CA GLY A 47 27.47 3.89 -13.07
C GLY A 47 28.04 3.37 -14.39
N PRO A 48 29.26 2.80 -14.39
CA PRO A 48 29.95 2.41 -15.62
C PRO A 48 29.28 1.29 -16.42
N TYR A 49 28.34 0.57 -15.84
CA TYR A 49 27.52 -0.42 -16.54
C TYR A 49 26.18 -0.57 -15.84
N VAL A 50 25.14 -0.14 -16.51
CA VAL A 50 23.75 -0.40 -16.12
C VAL A 50 23.13 -1.29 -17.20
N PRO A 51 22.69 -2.51 -16.87
CA PRO A 51 21.94 -3.30 -17.83
C PRO A 51 20.68 -2.52 -18.26
N PRO A 52 20.33 -2.53 -19.54
CA PRO A 52 19.08 -1.91 -19.97
C PRO A 52 17.90 -2.59 -19.28
N VAL A 53 17.16 -1.83 -18.46
CA VAL A 53 15.90 -2.26 -17.91
C VAL A 53 14.81 -1.86 -18.91
N PRO A 54 13.93 -2.78 -19.32
CA PRO A 54 12.80 -2.40 -20.16
C PRO A 54 11.98 -1.27 -19.55
N GLU A 55 11.58 -0.30 -20.35
CA GLU A 55 10.82 0.88 -19.88
C GLU A 55 9.48 0.49 -19.23
N ASP A 56 8.89 -0.63 -19.63
CA ASP A 56 7.63 -1.15 -19.12
C ASP A 56 7.78 -2.07 -17.88
N GLU A 57 9.01 -2.38 -17.44
CA GLU A 57 9.25 -3.29 -16.32
C GLU A 57 8.63 -2.79 -14.98
N PRO A 58 8.72 -1.50 -14.61
CA PRO A 58 8.05 -1.03 -13.41
C PRO A 58 6.53 -1.19 -13.44
N ALA A 59 5.91 -0.96 -14.59
CA ALA A 59 4.47 -1.13 -14.77
C ALA A 59 4.06 -2.60 -14.65
N ARG A 60 4.77 -3.52 -15.30
CA ARG A 60 4.51 -4.97 -15.23
C ARG A 60 4.69 -5.50 -13.82
N THR A 61 5.71 -5.04 -13.12
CA THR A 61 5.95 -5.40 -11.71
C THR A 61 4.80 -4.90 -10.82
N ALA A 62 4.33 -3.68 -11.02
CA ALA A 62 3.20 -3.14 -10.29
C ALA A 62 1.90 -3.91 -10.56
N GLU A 63 1.64 -4.29 -11.80
CA GLU A 63 0.47 -5.10 -12.17
C GLU A 63 0.49 -6.46 -11.47
N ARG A 64 1.61 -7.15 -11.48
CA ARG A 64 1.76 -8.43 -10.78
C ARG A 64 1.55 -8.29 -9.27
N ILE A 65 2.14 -7.29 -8.64
CA ILE A 65 1.96 -7.01 -7.22
C ILE A 65 0.49 -6.69 -6.91
N ALA A 66 -0.17 -5.93 -7.76
CA ALA A 66 -1.59 -5.59 -7.61
C ALA A 66 -2.47 -6.86 -7.67
N GLU A 67 -2.24 -7.74 -8.62
CA GLU A 67 -2.97 -9.01 -8.76
C GLU A 67 -2.73 -9.93 -7.56
N GLU A 68 -1.51 -10.03 -7.07
CA GLU A 68 -1.18 -10.79 -5.86
C GLU A 68 -1.96 -10.28 -4.64
N GLY A 69 -2.09 -8.96 -4.49
CA GLY A 69 -2.86 -8.36 -3.40
C GLY A 69 -4.35 -8.65 -3.50
N GLU A 70 -4.92 -8.53 -4.69
CA GLU A 70 -6.34 -8.82 -4.94
C GLU A 70 -6.67 -10.28 -4.63
N ALA A 71 -5.77 -11.21 -4.96
CA ALA A 71 -5.94 -12.63 -4.66
C ALA A 71 -5.94 -12.97 -3.16
N LEU A 72 -5.44 -12.08 -2.30
CA LEU A 72 -5.46 -12.25 -0.85
C LEU A 72 -6.79 -11.87 -0.21
N VAL A 73 -7.65 -11.17 -0.92
CA VAL A 73 -8.96 -10.74 -0.39
C VAL A 73 -9.95 -11.89 -0.49
N PRO A 74 -10.63 -12.26 0.62
CA PRO A 74 -11.63 -13.34 0.61
C PRO A 74 -12.79 -13.06 -0.33
N ASP A 75 -13.39 -14.13 -0.85
CA ASP A 75 -14.65 -14.06 -1.60
C ASP A 75 -15.74 -13.36 -0.77
N GLY A 76 -16.59 -12.61 -1.44
CA GLY A 76 -17.68 -11.87 -0.80
C GLY A 76 -17.35 -10.41 -0.43
N ILE A 77 -16.08 -10.01 -0.48
CA ILE A 77 -15.69 -8.60 -0.35
C ILE A 77 -15.46 -8.03 -1.75
N PRO A 78 -16.21 -6.99 -2.17
CA PRO A 78 -15.95 -6.33 -3.43
C PRO A 78 -14.54 -5.70 -3.41
N VAL A 79 -13.69 -6.15 -4.31
CA VAL A 79 -12.30 -5.66 -4.41
C VAL A 79 -11.93 -5.35 -5.85
N SER A 80 -11.13 -4.34 -6.04
CA SER A 80 -10.48 -4.04 -7.30
C SER A 80 -9.05 -3.61 -7.06
N SER A 81 -8.15 -4.02 -7.93
CA SER A 81 -6.77 -3.54 -7.94
C SER A 81 -6.58 -2.48 -9.01
N ARG A 82 -5.71 -1.53 -8.74
CA ARG A 82 -5.33 -0.44 -9.65
C ARG A 82 -3.84 -0.21 -9.54
N THR A 83 -3.27 0.21 -10.64
CA THR A 83 -1.88 0.67 -10.70
C THR A 83 -1.82 2.13 -11.09
N ALA A 84 -0.78 2.81 -10.65
CA ALA A 84 -0.45 4.17 -11.06
C ALA A 84 1.07 4.27 -11.20
N ALA A 85 1.53 5.26 -11.95
CA ALA A 85 2.96 5.53 -12.09
C ALA A 85 3.28 6.89 -11.47
N GLY A 86 4.36 6.97 -10.71
CA GLY A 86 4.81 8.21 -10.11
C GLY A 86 5.21 8.09 -8.65
N SER A 87 4.93 9.12 -7.88
CA SER A 87 5.20 9.16 -6.45
C SER A 87 4.03 8.59 -5.65
N PRO A 88 4.25 7.61 -4.77
CA PRO A 88 3.17 6.92 -4.06
C PRO A 88 2.22 7.83 -3.27
N GLY A 89 2.75 8.77 -2.49
CA GLY A 89 1.91 9.66 -1.69
C GLY A 89 0.91 10.48 -2.51
N PRO A 90 1.36 11.27 -3.49
CA PRO A 90 0.49 12.02 -4.38
C PRO A 90 -0.49 11.15 -5.17
N GLU A 91 -0.07 9.98 -5.65
CA GLU A 91 -0.94 9.08 -6.42
C GLU A 91 -2.05 8.47 -5.54
N LEU A 92 -1.76 8.15 -4.27
CA LEU A 92 -2.77 7.72 -3.31
C LEU A 92 -3.84 8.80 -3.11
N LEU A 93 -3.43 10.04 -2.90
CA LEU A 93 -4.37 11.15 -2.68
C LEU A 93 -5.20 11.47 -3.93
N LYS A 94 -4.61 11.43 -5.12
CA LYS A 94 -5.37 11.56 -6.37
C LYS A 94 -6.44 10.49 -6.50
N ARG A 95 -6.12 9.26 -6.13
CA ARG A 95 -7.06 8.14 -6.20
C ARG A 95 -8.21 8.30 -5.22
N VAL A 96 -7.92 8.74 -4.00
CA VAL A 96 -8.95 9.03 -2.99
C VAL A 96 -9.99 10.00 -3.52
N GLU A 97 -9.54 11.11 -4.11
CA GLU A 97 -10.43 12.13 -4.64
C GLU A 97 -11.20 11.63 -5.87
N ALA A 98 -10.52 10.99 -6.81
CA ALA A 98 -11.11 10.53 -8.07
C ALA A 98 -12.20 9.46 -7.88
N ALA A 99 -12.04 8.59 -6.88
CA ALA A 99 -12.96 7.48 -6.64
C ALA A 99 -13.79 7.62 -5.36
N CYS A 100 -13.73 8.79 -4.72
CA CYS A 100 -14.49 9.11 -3.51
C CYS A 100 -14.31 8.07 -2.41
N HIS A 101 -13.07 7.66 -2.13
CA HIS A 101 -12.76 6.82 -0.99
C HIS A 101 -12.91 7.60 0.31
N ASP A 102 -13.40 6.95 1.35
CA ASP A 102 -13.69 7.57 2.64
C ASP A 102 -12.75 7.11 3.77
N LEU A 103 -11.83 6.20 3.46
CA LEU A 103 -10.75 5.77 4.35
C LEU A 103 -9.52 5.36 3.52
N ILE A 104 -8.35 5.72 4.01
CA ILE A 104 -7.07 5.17 3.54
C ILE A 104 -6.53 4.23 4.61
N VAL A 105 -6.12 3.03 4.22
CA VAL A 105 -5.43 2.07 5.09
C VAL A 105 -4.05 1.78 4.49
N MET A 106 -3.02 1.94 5.28
CA MET A 106 -1.66 1.72 4.81
C MET A 106 -0.73 1.28 5.94
N GLY A 107 0.35 0.60 5.59
CA GLY A 107 1.40 0.27 6.53
C GLY A 107 2.20 1.49 6.96
N SER A 108 2.79 1.43 8.13
CA SER A 108 3.64 2.52 8.64
C SER A 108 4.93 2.70 7.82
N ARG A 109 5.37 1.64 7.15
CA ARG A 109 6.56 1.57 6.29
C ARG A 109 6.26 0.74 5.06
N GLY A 110 6.99 0.95 3.97
CA GLY A 110 6.91 0.16 2.75
C GLY A 110 8.19 -0.63 2.49
N ARG A 111 8.42 -0.96 1.25
CA ARG A 111 9.65 -1.63 0.79
C ARG A 111 10.87 -0.74 1.07
N GLY A 112 11.98 -1.35 1.49
CA GLY A 112 13.23 -0.65 1.77
C GLY A 112 13.24 0.18 3.05
N ALA A 113 12.29 -0.03 3.95
CA ALA A 113 12.21 0.68 5.21
C ALA A 113 13.40 0.38 6.14
N VAL A 114 13.96 1.42 6.73
CA VAL A 114 14.97 1.33 7.77
C VAL A 114 14.29 1.05 9.11
N ARG A 115 14.80 0.09 9.90
CA ARG A 115 14.21 -0.32 11.19
C ARG A 115 14.02 0.82 12.20
N SER A 116 14.85 1.85 12.15
CA SER A 116 14.81 2.99 13.06
C SER A 116 13.71 4.02 12.74
N VAL A 117 13.04 3.89 11.60
CA VAL A 117 12.02 4.86 11.16
C VAL A 117 10.64 4.39 11.60
N VAL A 118 9.98 5.17 12.44
CA VAL A 118 8.63 4.86 12.97
C VAL A 118 7.56 5.00 11.88
N LEU A 119 7.69 6.00 11.00
CA LEU A 119 6.83 6.22 9.85
C LEU A 119 7.67 6.37 8.59
N GLY A 120 7.26 5.69 7.51
CA GLY A 120 7.85 5.87 6.20
C GLY A 120 7.48 7.24 5.58
N SER A 121 8.21 7.63 4.55
CA SER A 121 7.99 8.90 3.85
C SER A 121 6.59 9.00 3.22
N VAL A 122 6.08 7.91 2.68
CA VAL A 122 4.73 7.86 2.08
C VAL A 122 3.65 8.04 3.14
N SER A 123 3.75 7.33 4.27
CA SER A 123 2.80 7.45 5.39
C SER A 123 2.79 8.87 5.95
N HIS A 124 3.97 9.45 6.12
CA HIS A 124 4.10 10.82 6.60
C HIS A 124 3.46 11.82 5.64
N TYR A 125 3.71 11.68 4.35
CA TYR A 125 3.11 12.52 3.32
C TYR A 125 1.57 12.42 3.32
N VAL A 126 1.04 11.21 3.34
CA VAL A 126 -0.41 10.96 3.32
C VAL A 126 -1.08 11.54 4.56
N LEU A 127 -0.50 11.35 5.75
CA LEU A 127 -1.03 11.91 7.00
C LEU A 127 -1.12 13.44 6.95
N ASN A 128 -0.13 14.09 6.35
CA ASN A 128 -0.10 15.56 6.29
C ASN A 128 -1.06 16.15 5.25
N HIS A 129 -1.45 15.40 4.23
CA HIS A 129 -2.19 15.93 3.08
C HIS A 129 -3.57 15.31 2.87
N ALA A 130 -3.87 14.18 3.53
CA ALA A 130 -5.16 13.53 3.37
C ALA A 130 -6.31 14.34 3.96
N ARG A 131 -7.43 14.36 3.26
CA ARG A 131 -8.69 14.97 3.72
C ARG A 131 -9.70 13.97 4.25
N VAL A 132 -9.36 12.70 4.18
CA VAL A 132 -10.14 11.58 4.73
C VAL A 132 -9.36 10.93 5.85
N PRO A 133 -10.02 10.16 6.74
CA PRO A 133 -9.33 9.38 7.76
C PRO A 133 -8.26 8.47 7.18
N VAL A 134 -7.16 8.33 7.90
CA VAL A 134 -6.03 7.47 7.53
C VAL A 134 -5.75 6.51 8.68
N LEU A 135 -5.81 5.23 8.41
CA LEU A 135 -5.42 4.18 9.34
C LEU A 135 -4.01 3.71 9.01
N ILE A 136 -3.08 3.96 9.91
CA ILE A 136 -1.69 3.48 9.80
C ILE A 136 -1.54 2.20 10.61
N VAL A 137 -1.19 1.12 9.94
CA VAL A 137 -0.99 -0.20 10.55
C VAL A 137 0.49 -0.44 10.74
N ARG A 138 0.91 -0.65 11.99
CA ARG A 138 2.28 -1.01 12.31
C ARG A 138 2.48 -2.51 12.19
N ALA A 139 3.55 -2.93 11.54
CA ALA A 139 4.04 -4.29 11.71
C ALA A 139 4.60 -4.38 13.13
N GLY A 140 4.11 -5.33 13.94
CA GLY A 140 4.74 -5.64 15.21
C GLY A 140 6.19 -6.05 14.98
N ASP A 141 7.09 -5.66 15.86
CA ASP A 141 8.45 -6.23 15.85
C ASP A 141 8.31 -7.74 16.07
N GLU A 142 8.98 -8.54 15.26
CA GLU A 142 9.00 -10.00 15.37
C GLU A 142 9.67 -10.51 16.69
N THR A 143 9.89 -9.59 17.63
CA THR A 143 10.56 -9.85 18.90
C THR A 143 9.63 -10.20 20.07
N GLU A 144 8.31 -10.26 19.88
CA GLU A 144 7.39 -10.62 20.98
C GLU A 144 7.08 -12.13 21.10
N GLU A 145 7.51 -12.99 20.19
CA GLU A 145 7.32 -14.43 20.33
C GLU A 145 8.30 -15.12 21.32
N GLY A 146 9.16 -14.35 21.98
CA GLY A 146 10.16 -14.86 22.92
C GLY A 146 9.94 -14.53 24.40
N ARG A 147 8.84 -13.91 24.79
CA ARG A 147 8.65 -13.41 26.18
C ARG A 147 7.54 -14.05 27.01
N GLU A 148 7.02 -15.19 26.60
CA GLU A 148 6.20 -16.01 27.46
C GLU A 148 6.89 -17.35 27.74
N ARG A 149 7.92 -17.30 28.58
CA ARG A 149 8.35 -18.45 29.39
C ARG A 149 9.00 -17.97 30.67
#